data_5537d29239c0cfe8a47be574bab29aab
#
_entry.id   5537d29239c0cfe8a47be574bab29aab
#
_cell.length_a   1.000
_cell.length_b   1.000
_cell.length_c   1.000
_cell.angle_alpha   90.00
_cell.angle_beta   90.00
_cell.angle_gamma   90.00
#
_symmetry.space_group_name_H-M   'P 1'
#
loop_
_entity.id
_entity.type
_entity.pdbx_description
1 polymer ?
#
loop_
_entity_poly.entity_id
_entity_poly.type
_entity_poly.pdbx_seq_one_letter_code
_entity_poly.pdbx_strand_id
1 'polypeptide(L)'
;MLTILTTTDSYKEVQKAIASVERLGELVTITEDSETIKDLKTLVVDSDEITVPLDWYDLEPPYVFPANPYNRENLLALVFYKLGNQQKAFEYVSEEYPIYHHLLIATHLQFGYEISADMIDFCYNTSPHNSAILSYYGNVESQQDHMQLKKGFLDALSKTENDEVKVFSAKHFLNLLLDAGELQEAKQLAEEQKAIAISDDAKFAMNTHLAGILMVQLQVPYSNEELEEVHELQLQSIAHFESKGLKVQAGMLLVDAAEIANFKEDFIASKELINRAIQYFKQEDIPEFLGEAGFKKAILLYTWSKNGSPQYYKAAINAFQDVLKVFKRDTHPQKFADVHHNLALIYSEIPVGAEEKPMWTAFCASSFKEVLAFYNKEQYPYEYAMASHNYATALMHFPPAKLHDNLKKSSGLFQEALDIRTVETYPLERALTLMNMLELGWLTHNEDSSDELKKYEEMKSKAEEIKTLVKDPDLISQANDHLKELEKVKSLI
;
A
#
# COMPACT_ATOMS: atom_id res chain seq x y z
N MET A 1 25.08 13.89 -4.62
CA MET A 1 26.39 13.88 -5.29
C MET A 1 26.55 12.57 -6.07
N LEU A 2 27.59 12.41 -6.86
CA LEU A 2 27.93 11.18 -7.55
C LEU A 2 29.28 10.69 -7.07
N THR A 3 29.39 9.40 -6.75
CA THR A 3 30.68 8.78 -6.39
C THR A 3 31.22 7.96 -7.56
N ILE A 4 32.48 8.10 -7.88
CA ILE A 4 33.22 7.23 -8.81
C ILE A 4 34.18 6.39 -7.99
N LEU A 5 33.91 5.08 -7.93
CA LEU A 5 34.84 4.09 -7.41
C LEU A 5 35.82 3.72 -8.52
N THR A 6 37.10 3.79 -8.24
CA THR A 6 38.13 3.50 -9.26
C THR A 6 39.29 2.71 -8.65
N THR A 7 40.03 2.02 -9.51
CA THR A 7 41.30 1.39 -9.12
C THR A 7 42.42 2.43 -9.04
N THR A 8 43.50 2.10 -8.32
CA THR A 8 44.69 2.96 -8.20
C THR A 8 45.29 3.34 -9.56
N ASP A 9 45.26 2.42 -10.51
CA ASP A 9 45.79 2.63 -11.86
C ASP A 9 44.98 3.66 -12.64
N SER A 10 43.63 3.64 -12.51
CA SER A 10 42.72 4.51 -13.25
C SER A 10 42.47 5.86 -12.56
N TYR A 11 42.82 6.00 -11.26
CA TYR A 11 42.49 7.16 -10.46
C TYR A 11 42.91 8.50 -11.07
N LYS A 12 44.15 8.57 -11.54
CA LYS A 12 44.69 9.83 -12.11
C LYS A 12 44.02 10.23 -13.40
N GLU A 13 43.64 9.25 -14.23
CA GLU A 13 42.97 9.50 -15.49
C GLU A 13 41.53 9.96 -15.26
N VAL A 14 40.81 9.31 -14.36
CA VAL A 14 39.47 9.71 -13.92
C VAL A 14 39.50 11.12 -13.35
N GLN A 15 40.47 11.42 -12.45
CA GLN A 15 40.63 12.75 -11.88
C GLN A 15 40.86 13.81 -12.95
N LYS A 16 41.74 13.52 -13.93
CA LYS A 16 41.99 14.42 -15.04
C LYS A 16 40.76 14.64 -15.93
N ALA A 17 39.98 13.59 -16.20
CA ALA A 17 38.74 13.70 -16.96
C ALA A 17 37.73 14.61 -16.24
N ILE A 18 37.50 14.41 -14.94
CA ILE A 18 36.58 15.25 -14.16
C ILE A 18 37.09 16.69 -14.06
N ALA A 19 38.37 16.91 -13.80
CA ALA A 19 38.97 18.25 -13.74
C ALA A 19 38.95 19.01 -15.08
N SER A 20 38.77 18.30 -16.21
CA SER A 20 38.68 18.94 -17.54
C SER A 20 37.38 19.70 -17.77
N VAL A 21 36.40 19.55 -16.88
CA VAL A 21 35.11 20.25 -16.94
C VAL A 21 35.00 21.18 -15.72
N GLU A 22 34.73 22.45 -15.98
CA GLU A 22 34.66 23.48 -14.94
C GLU A 22 33.60 23.11 -13.88
N ARG A 23 33.99 23.16 -12.60
CA ARG A 23 33.18 22.89 -11.42
C ARG A 23 32.59 21.47 -11.28
N LEU A 24 32.88 20.55 -12.20
CA LEU A 24 32.36 19.18 -12.10
C LEU A 24 32.90 18.46 -10.85
N GLY A 25 34.12 18.75 -10.44
CA GLY A 25 34.71 18.21 -9.22
C GLY A 25 33.96 18.59 -7.91
N GLU A 26 33.09 19.62 -7.95
CA GLU A 26 32.25 19.96 -6.81
C GLU A 26 31.04 19.00 -6.65
N LEU A 27 30.68 18.25 -7.69
CA LEU A 27 29.53 17.35 -7.77
C LEU A 27 29.93 15.87 -7.75
N VAL A 28 31.22 15.58 -7.91
CA VAL A 28 31.74 14.21 -8.06
C VAL A 28 32.82 13.93 -7.01
N THR A 29 32.65 12.85 -6.28
CA THR A 29 33.67 12.30 -5.39
C THR A 29 34.36 11.12 -6.07
N ILE A 30 35.69 11.06 -6.03
CA ILE A 30 36.47 9.94 -6.59
C ILE A 30 37.13 9.23 -5.40
N THR A 31 36.98 7.91 -5.32
CA THR A 31 37.52 7.09 -4.24
C THR A 31 38.04 5.75 -4.77
N GLU A 32 39.08 5.21 -4.11
CA GLU A 32 39.58 3.85 -4.32
C GLU A 32 39.03 2.86 -3.29
N ASP A 33 38.32 3.38 -2.28
CA ASP A 33 37.81 2.61 -1.17
C ASP A 33 36.27 2.51 -1.22
N SER A 34 35.78 1.31 -1.41
CA SER A 34 34.34 1.02 -1.45
C SER A 34 33.63 1.27 -0.11
N GLU A 35 34.33 1.20 1.03
CA GLU A 35 33.75 1.45 2.36
C GLU A 35 33.45 2.93 2.58
N THR A 36 34.09 3.83 1.83
CA THR A 36 33.84 5.28 1.90
C THR A 36 32.66 5.75 1.05
N ILE A 37 32.07 4.88 0.25
CA ILE A 37 30.92 5.23 -0.60
C ILE A 37 29.71 5.53 0.27
N LYS A 38 29.23 6.79 0.21
CA LYS A 38 28.04 7.26 0.92
C LYS A 38 26.89 7.60 -0.04
N ASP A 39 27.20 7.83 -1.30
CA ASP A 39 26.24 8.18 -2.32
C ASP A 39 25.65 6.93 -2.95
N LEU A 40 24.33 6.88 -3.08
CA LEU A 40 23.62 5.78 -3.75
C LEU A 40 23.83 5.80 -5.28
N LYS A 41 24.17 6.98 -5.83
CA LYS A 41 24.57 7.13 -7.23
C LYS A 41 26.07 6.89 -7.35
N THR A 42 26.42 5.79 -7.99
CA THR A 42 27.81 5.36 -8.13
C THR A 42 28.11 4.95 -9.57
N LEU A 43 29.34 5.23 -10.01
CA LEU A 43 29.95 4.63 -11.18
C LEU A 43 31.20 3.86 -10.74
N VAL A 44 31.50 2.76 -11.40
CA VAL A 44 32.73 2.00 -11.16
C VAL A 44 33.59 2.05 -12.40
N VAL A 45 34.85 2.45 -12.24
CA VAL A 45 35.86 2.49 -13.30
C VAL A 45 36.99 1.53 -12.94
N ASP A 46 37.07 0.44 -13.67
CA ASP A 46 38.12 -0.56 -13.51
C ASP A 46 38.91 -0.70 -14.81
N SER A 47 40.18 -0.29 -14.76
CA SER A 47 41.15 -0.37 -15.88
C SER A 47 40.58 0.18 -17.22
N ASP A 48 39.99 -0.67 -18.02
CA ASP A 48 39.53 -0.34 -19.38
C ASP A 48 38.01 -0.20 -19.48
N GLU A 49 37.29 -0.29 -18.37
CA GLU A 49 35.82 -0.42 -18.39
C GLU A 49 35.11 0.48 -17.36
N ILE A 50 33.93 1.00 -17.74
CA ILE A 50 33.02 1.74 -16.88
C ILE A 50 31.76 0.92 -16.70
N THR A 51 31.38 0.63 -15.46
CA THR A 51 30.15 -0.05 -15.12
C THR A 51 29.24 0.83 -14.26
N VAL A 52 27.92 0.64 -14.45
CA VAL A 52 26.88 1.31 -13.70
C VAL A 52 26.27 0.25 -12.76
N PRO A 53 26.40 0.37 -11.44
CA PRO A 53 25.77 -0.55 -10.50
C PRO A 53 24.25 -0.58 -10.63
N LEU A 54 23.63 -1.72 -10.30
CA LEU A 54 22.18 -1.90 -10.31
C LEU A 54 21.53 -1.02 -9.23
N ASP A 55 20.44 -0.38 -9.59
CA ASP A 55 19.65 0.43 -8.65
C ASP A 55 18.61 -0.43 -7.91
N TRP A 56 19.02 -1.04 -6.81
CA TRP A 56 18.15 -1.87 -5.97
C TRP A 56 17.05 -1.09 -5.24
N TYR A 57 17.11 0.25 -5.25
CA TYR A 57 16.29 1.12 -4.42
C TYR A 57 15.27 1.96 -5.20
N ASP A 58 15.15 1.72 -6.50
CA ASP A 58 14.21 2.41 -7.41
C ASP A 58 14.37 3.95 -7.39
N LEU A 59 15.61 4.42 -7.30
CA LEU A 59 15.94 5.84 -7.36
C LEU A 59 15.97 6.36 -8.81
N GLU A 60 16.14 5.46 -9.77
CA GLU A 60 16.18 5.70 -11.20
C GLU A 60 15.36 4.63 -11.93
N PRO A 61 15.04 4.82 -13.22
CA PRO A 61 14.41 3.76 -14.01
C PRO A 61 15.24 2.46 -14.01
N PRO A 62 14.61 1.30 -13.97
CA PRO A 62 15.30 0.00 -13.81
C PRO A 62 16.03 -0.45 -15.09
N TYR A 63 16.74 0.44 -15.71
CA TYR A 63 17.51 0.19 -16.93
C TYR A 63 18.93 -0.26 -16.59
N VAL A 64 19.33 -1.43 -17.07
CA VAL A 64 20.68 -1.97 -16.84
C VAL A 64 21.61 -1.50 -17.98
N PHE A 65 22.55 -0.62 -17.66
CA PHE A 65 23.58 -0.21 -18.61
C PHE A 65 24.60 -1.33 -18.79
N PRO A 66 24.98 -1.64 -20.04
CA PRO A 66 26.10 -2.55 -20.27
C PRO A 66 27.40 -1.91 -19.79
N ALA A 67 28.41 -2.73 -19.54
CA ALA A 67 29.75 -2.25 -19.34
C ALA A 67 30.24 -1.50 -20.60
N ASN A 68 30.87 -0.35 -20.42
CA ASN A 68 31.32 0.52 -21.51
C ASN A 68 32.83 0.65 -21.46
N PRO A 69 33.51 0.65 -22.62
CA PRO A 69 34.95 0.92 -22.66
C PRO A 69 35.29 2.25 -22.01
N TYR A 70 36.32 2.25 -21.17
CA TYR A 70 36.80 3.49 -20.56
C TYR A 70 37.43 4.40 -21.63
N ASN A 71 36.85 5.55 -21.76
CA ASN A 71 37.44 6.74 -22.36
C ASN A 71 36.85 7.96 -21.71
N ARG A 72 37.45 9.12 -21.92
CA ARG A 72 37.02 10.38 -21.28
C ARG A 72 35.56 10.73 -21.62
N GLU A 73 35.19 10.53 -22.87
CA GLU A 73 33.88 10.88 -23.44
C GLU A 73 32.78 10.01 -22.81
N ASN A 74 32.95 8.71 -22.79
CA ASN A 74 31.99 7.78 -22.16
C ASN A 74 31.84 8.04 -20.68
N LEU A 75 32.96 8.31 -19.98
CA LEU A 75 32.91 8.65 -18.55
C LEU A 75 32.10 9.92 -18.31
N LEU A 76 32.37 11.01 -19.06
CA LEU A 76 31.68 12.28 -18.88
C LEU A 76 30.19 12.17 -19.27
N ALA A 77 29.83 11.42 -20.30
CA ALA A 77 28.46 11.14 -20.66
C ALA A 77 27.69 10.47 -19.53
N LEU A 78 28.23 9.38 -18.96
CA LEU A 78 27.60 8.67 -17.82
C LEU A 78 27.54 9.54 -16.56
N VAL A 79 28.59 10.32 -16.28
CA VAL A 79 28.61 11.25 -15.15
C VAL A 79 27.48 12.28 -15.26
N PHE A 80 27.35 12.95 -16.42
CA PHE A 80 26.29 13.92 -16.62
C PHE A 80 24.90 13.29 -16.59
N TYR A 81 24.73 12.10 -17.18
CA TYR A 81 23.48 11.36 -17.11
C TYR A 81 23.09 11.08 -15.66
N LYS A 82 24.00 10.52 -14.85
CA LYS A 82 23.77 10.24 -13.43
C LYS A 82 23.55 11.48 -12.57
N LEU A 83 24.09 12.62 -12.96
CA LEU A 83 23.82 13.92 -12.34
C LEU A 83 22.48 14.55 -12.80
N GLY A 84 21.73 13.90 -13.70
CA GLY A 84 20.43 14.37 -14.20
C GLY A 84 20.53 15.45 -15.29
N ASN A 85 21.68 15.58 -15.95
CA ASN A 85 21.89 16.52 -17.06
C ASN A 85 22.05 15.76 -18.38
N GLN A 86 20.92 15.26 -18.90
CA GLN A 86 20.88 14.45 -20.14
C GLN A 86 21.40 15.25 -21.34
N GLN A 87 21.02 16.53 -21.47
CA GLN A 87 21.49 17.35 -22.58
C GLN A 87 23.02 17.37 -22.63
N LYS A 88 23.68 17.56 -21.49
CA LYS A 88 25.12 17.60 -21.42
C LYS A 88 25.75 16.21 -21.62
N ALA A 89 25.08 15.14 -21.22
CA ALA A 89 25.52 13.78 -21.48
C ALA A 89 25.64 13.50 -22.97
N PHE A 90 24.67 13.93 -23.79
CA PHE A 90 24.68 13.74 -25.24
C PHE A 90 25.69 14.61 -26.00
N GLU A 91 26.26 15.67 -25.37
CA GLU A 91 27.37 16.43 -25.97
C GLU A 91 28.67 15.63 -26.08
N TYR A 92 28.83 14.55 -25.29
CA TYR A 92 30.05 13.73 -25.26
C TYR A 92 29.98 12.45 -26.07
N VAL A 93 28.81 12.07 -26.59
CA VAL A 93 28.61 10.83 -27.34
C VAL A 93 27.87 11.11 -28.64
N SER A 94 28.13 10.31 -29.69
CA SER A 94 27.43 10.40 -30.97
C SER A 94 26.67 9.11 -31.28
N GLU A 95 25.70 9.21 -32.20
CA GLU A 95 24.82 8.10 -32.63
C GLU A 95 25.58 6.86 -33.16
N GLU A 96 26.84 7.00 -33.50
CA GLU A 96 27.69 5.90 -33.99
C GLU A 96 28.11 4.95 -32.84
N TYR A 97 27.98 5.37 -31.58
CA TYR A 97 28.42 4.58 -30.41
C TYR A 97 27.25 3.93 -29.69
N PRO A 98 27.37 2.66 -29.26
CA PRO A 98 26.31 1.95 -28.56
C PRO A 98 25.80 2.68 -27.29
N ILE A 99 26.67 3.33 -26.55
CA ILE A 99 26.33 4.09 -25.34
C ILE A 99 25.31 5.19 -25.61
N TYR A 100 25.34 5.83 -26.80
CA TYR A 100 24.32 6.83 -27.17
C TYR A 100 22.93 6.24 -27.17
N HIS A 101 22.74 5.07 -27.78
CA HIS A 101 21.44 4.39 -27.82
C HIS A 101 20.96 3.98 -26.45
N HIS A 102 21.85 3.47 -25.59
CA HIS A 102 21.50 3.15 -24.20
C HIS A 102 21.08 4.38 -23.40
N LEU A 103 21.80 5.49 -23.53
CA LEU A 103 21.42 6.77 -22.87
C LEU A 103 20.09 7.30 -23.41
N LEU A 104 19.85 7.21 -24.71
CA LEU A 104 18.61 7.65 -25.35
C LEU A 104 17.41 6.84 -24.82
N ILE A 105 17.49 5.52 -24.85
CA ILE A 105 16.43 4.62 -24.39
C ILE A 105 16.16 4.81 -22.90
N ALA A 106 17.20 4.86 -22.07
CA ALA A 106 17.06 5.11 -20.65
C ALA A 106 16.44 6.49 -20.35
N THR A 107 16.74 7.51 -21.18
CA THR A 107 16.11 8.83 -21.10
C THR A 107 14.62 8.77 -21.46
N HIS A 108 14.26 8.03 -22.52
CA HIS A 108 12.86 7.83 -22.89
C HIS A 108 12.07 7.17 -21.76
N LEU A 109 12.64 6.12 -21.17
CA LEU A 109 12.02 5.44 -20.01
C LEU A 109 11.87 6.39 -18.83
N GLN A 110 12.89 7.19 -18.51
CA GLN A 110 12.89 8.10 -17.36
C GLN A 110 11.82 9.21 -17.46
N PHE A 111 11.61 9.75 -18.66
CA PHE A 111 10.69 10.87 -18.87
C PHE A 111 9.33 10.46 -19.46
N GLY A 112 9.07 9.15 -19.60
CA GLY A 112 7.83 8.65 -20.18
C GLY A 112 7.64 8.97 -21.66
N TYR A 113 8.75 9.21 -22.40
CA TYR A 113 8.68 9.38 -23.84
C TYR A 113 8.34 8.07 -24.54
N GLU A 114 7.81 8.18 -25.74
CA GLU A 114 7.41 7.01 -26.52
C GLU A 114 8.61 6.05 -26.76
N ILE A 115 8.37 4.76 -26.51
CA ILE A 115 9.32 3.67 -26.74
C ILE A 115 8.93 2.97 -28.04
N SER A 116 9.78 3.10 -29.07
CA SER A 116 9.55 2.45 -30.35
C SER A 116 9.85 0.94 -30.30
N ALA A 117 9.29 0.20 -31.26
CA ALA A 117 9.58 -1.23 -31.42
C ALA A 117 11.08 -1.48 -31.67
N ASP A 118 11.74 -0.61 -32.43
CA ASP A 118 13.20 -0.72 -32.71
C ASP A 118 14.03 -0.61 -31.40
N MET A 119 13.62 0.22 -30.45
CA MET A 119 14.28 0.33 -29.13
C MET A 119 14.14 -0.96 -28.33
N ILE A 120 12.95 -1.57 -28.35
CA ILE A 120 12.70 -2.86 -27.68
C ILE A 120 13.53 -3.97 -28.32
N ASP A 121 13.56 -4.04 -29.66
CA ASP A 121 14.34 -5.03 -30.42
C ASP A 121 15.85 -4.85 -30.21
N PHE A 122 16.34 -3.61 -30.18
CA PHE A 122 17.72 -3.31 -29.82
C PHE A 122 18.06 -3.86 -28.44
N CYS A 123 17.21 -3.61 -27.44
CA CYS A 123 17.41 -4.12 -26.09
C CYS A 123 17.28 -5.64 -26.03
N TYR A 124 16.34 -6.26 -26.76
CA TYR A 124 16.21 -7.73 -26.77
C TYR A 124 17.48 -8.44 -27.19
N ASN A 125 18.22 -7.86 -28.13
CA ASN A 125 19.47 -8.43 -28.64
C ASN A 125 20.69 -8.13 -27.74
N THR A 126 20.64 -7.07 -26.93
CA THR A 126 21.77 -6.64 -26.07
C THR A 126 21.56 -6.96 -24.61
N SER A 127 20.34 -6.88 -24.11
CA SER A 127 19.95 -7.13 -22.73
C SER A 127 18.46 -7.53 -22.67
N PRO A 128 18.14 -8.82 -22.60
CA PRO A 128 16.74 -9.27 -22.45
C PRO A 128 16.01 -8.64 -21.27
N HIS A 129 16.74 -8.34 -20.17
CA HIS A 129 16.20 -7.56 -19.04
C HIS A 129 15.63 -6.22 -19.51
N ASN A 130 16.43 -5.41 -20.22
CA ASN A 130 16.00 -4.09 -20.67
C ASN A 130 14.79 -4.16 -21.61
N SER A 131 14.72 -5.19 -22.47
CA SER A 131 13.55 -5.41 -23.33
C SER A 131 12.28 -5.66 -22.51
N ALA A 132 12.34 -6.50 -21.47
CA ALA A 132 11.22 -6.75 -20.58
C ALA A 132 10.81 -5.49 -19.79
N ILE A 133 11.79 -4.72 -19.30
CA ILE A 133 11.56 -3.46 -18.60
C ILE A 133 10.87 -2.42 -19.49
N LEU A 134 11.34 -2.25 -20.74
CA LEU A 134 10.73 -1.32 -21.68
C LEU A 134 9.30 -1.71 -22.02
N SER A 135 9.04 -3.01 -22.19
CA SER A 135 7.70 -3.52 -22.47
C SER A 135 6.74 -3.32 -21.32
N TYR A 136 7.19 -3.39 -20.08
CA TYR A 136 6.35 -3.31 -18.87
C TYR A 136 6.19 -1.88 -18.36
N TYR A 137 7.28 -1.11 -18.26
CA TYR A 137 7.26 0.25 -17.70
C TYR A 137 7.24 1.36 -18.75
N GLY A 138 7.59 1.05 -20.00
CA GLY A 138 7.71 2.05 -21.06
C GLY A 138 6.37 2.50 -21.61
N ASN A 139 6.34 3.73 -22.13
CA ASN A 139 5.23 4.24 -22.92
C ASN A 139 5.30 3.68 -24.34
N VAL A 140 4.83 2.44 -24.55
CA VAL A 140 4.86 1.75 -25.84
C VAL A 140 3.56 1.98 -26.61
N GLU A 141 3.66 2.17 -27.93
CA GLU A 141 2.50 2.44 -28.80
C GLU A 141 1.47 1.29 -28.77
N SER A 142 1.96 0.05 -28.72
CA SER A 142 1.11 -1.15 -28.59
C SER A 142 1.36 -1.82 -27.25
N GLN A 143 0.45 -1.62 -26.30
CA GLN A 143 0.52 -2.29 -25.00
C GLN A 143 0.47 -3.81 -25.19
N GLN A 144 1.43 -4.49 -24.59
CA GLN A 144 1.48 -5.95 -24.55
C GLN A 144 0.47 -6.48 -23.53
N ASP A 145 -0.10 -7.65 -23.81
CA ASP A 145 -0.94 -8.33 -22.83
C ASP A 145 -0.07 -8.97 -21.71
N HIS A 146 -0.72 -9.37 -20.64
CA HIS A 146 -0.05 -9.96 -19.48
C HIS A 146 0.83 -11.18 -19.84
N MET A 147 0.35 -12.05 -20.74
CA MET A 147 1.09 -13.24 -21.15
C MET A 147 2.36 -12.91 -21.93
N GLN A 148 2.32 -11.87 -22.75
CA GLN A 148 3.49 -11.39 -23.51
C GLN A 148 4.52 -10.77 -22.56
N LEU A 149 4.09 -9.93 -21.61
CA LEU A 149 4.96 -9.35 -20.58
C LEU A 149 5.63 -10.44 -19.73
N LYS A 150 4.83 -11.39 -19.27
CA LYS A 150 5.33 -12.55 -18.49
C LYS A 150 6.38 -13.35 -19.25
N LYS A 151 6.12 -13.62 -20.54
CA LYS A 151 7.11 -14.28 -21.42
C LYS A 151 8.41 -13.48 -21.53
N GLY A 152 8.31 -12.16 -21.67
CA GLY A 152 9.47 -11.27 -21.71
C GLY A 152 10.38 -11.42 -20.49
N PHE A 153 9.80 -11.42 -19.29
CA PHE A 153 10.54 -11.62 -18.04
C PHE A 153 11.11 -13.04 -17.92
N LEU A 154 10.36 -14.07 -18.30
CA LEU A 154 10.87 -15.45 -18.30
C LEU A 154 12.07 -15.60 -19.28
N ASP A 155 12.00 -14.98 -20.44
CA ASP A 155 13.13 -14.92 -21.39
C ASP A 155 14.33 -14.18 -20.77
N ALA A 156 14.11 -13.07 -20.06
CA ALA A 156 15.17 -12.35 -19.36
C ALA A 156 15.86 -13.23 -18.30
N LEU A 157 15.07 -13.92 -17.45
CA LEU A 157 15.61 -14.81 -16.43
C LEU A 157 16.40 -15.99 -17.02
N SER A 158 15.92 -16.56 -18.14
CA SER A 158 16.54 -17.74 -18.77
C SER A 158 17.82 -17.42 -19.53
N LYS A 159 17.93 -16.24 -20.13
CA LYS A 159 19.04 -15.81 -21.00
C LYS A 159 20.14 -15.04 -20.26
N THR A 160 19.85 -14.54 -19.05
CA THR A 160 20.82 -13.79 -18.24
C THR A 160 21.73 -14.76 -17.50
N GLU A 161 23.04 -14.67 -17.76
CA GLU A 161 24.06 -15.52 -17.10
C GLU A 161 24.48 -14.95 -15.73
N ASN A 162 24.45 -13.63 -15.57
CA ASN A 162 24.82 -12.96 -14.32
C ASN A 162 23.68 -13.08 -13.31
N ASP A 163 23.92 -13.80 -12.20
CA ASP A 163 22.91 -14.05 -11.17
C ASP A 163 22.40 -12.76 -10.52
N GLU A 164 23.24 -11.75 -10.35
CA GLU A 164 22.80 -10.47 -9.77
C GLU A 164 21.82 -9.72 -10.68
N VAL A 165 22.09 -9.69 -12.00
CA VAL A 165 21.15 -9.12 -12.99
C VAL A 165 19.89 -9.98 -13.10
N LYS A 166 20.00 -11.30 -12.93
CA LYS A 166 18.85 -12.20 -12.92
C LYS A 166 17.92 -11.89 -11.75
N VAL A 167 18.46 -11.75 -10.53
CA VAL A 167 17.69 -11.36 -9.35
C VAL A 167 17.08 -9.98 -9.51
N PHE A 168 17.81 -9.04 -10.14
CA PHE A 168 17.28 -7.71 -10.44
C PHE A 168 16.11 -7.78 -11.43
N SER A 169 16.21 -8.63 -12.47
CA SER A 169 15.07 -8.87 -13.38
C SER A 169 13.87 -9.48 -12.66
N ALA A 170 14.13 -10.42 -11.76
CA ALA A 170 13.08 -11.05 -10.96
C ALA A 170 12.36 -10.05 -10.04
N LYS A 171 13.08 -9.09 -9.44
CA LYS A 171 12.47 -8.01 -8.66
C LYS A 171 11.35 -7.31 -9.42
N HIS A 172 11.57 -6.98 -10.69
CA HIS A 172 10.57 -6.31 -11.52
C HIS A 172 9.50 -7.27 -12.07
N PHE A 173 9.85 -8.54 -12.27
CA PHE A 173 8.87 -9.58 -12.60
C PHE A 173 7.90 -9.83 -11.45
N LEU A 174 8.37 -9.78 -10.21
CA LEU A 174 7.51 -9.88 -9.02
C LEU A 174 6.44 -8.79 -8.99
N ASN A 175 6.76 -7.55 -9.41
CA ASN A 175 5.76 -6.50 -9.52
C ASN A 175 4.64 -6.88 -10.51
N LEU A 176 5.00 -7.40 -11.69
CA LEU A 176 4.02 -7.86 -12.68
C LEU A 176 3.12 -8.98 -12.13
N LEU A 177 3.68 -9.95 -11.43
CA LEU A 177 2.93 -11.07 -10.83
C LEU A 177 1.99 -10.59 -9.71
N LEU A 178 2.46 -9.64 -8.88
CA LEU A 178 1.66 -9.06 -7.81
C LEU A 178 0.50 -8.24 -8.36
N ASP A 179 0.72 -7.43 -9.40
CA ASP A 179 -0.33 -6.66 -10.09
C ASP A 179 -1.41 -7.57 -10.70
N ALA A 180 -1.02 -8.77 -11.14
CA ALA A 180 -1.92 -9.78 -11.66
C ALA A 180 -2.58 -10.69 -10.58
N GLY A 181 -2.17 -10.57 -9.31
CA GLY A 181 -2.64 -11.41 -8.22
C GLY A 181 -2.10 -12.84 -8.23
N GLU A 182 -1.01 -13.11 -8.96
CA GLU A 182 -0.38 -14.44 -9.10
C GLU A 182 0.54 -14.74 -7.91
N LEU A 183 -0.01 -14.69 -6.69
CA LEU A 183 0.74 -14.72 -5.42
C LEU A 183 1.60 -15.97 -5.21
N GLN A 184 1.12 -17.15 -5.63
CA GLN A 184 1.86 -18.41 -5.45
C GLN A 184 3.12 -18.46 -6.32
N GLU A 185 3.01 -18.03 -7.57
CA GLU A 185 4.15 -17.95 -8.49
C GLU A 185 5.14 -16.87 -8.03
N ALA A 186 4.62 -15.71 -7.57
CA ALA A 186 5.44 -14.66 -7.01
C ALA A 186 6.24 -15.15 -5.79
N LYS A 187 5.61 -15.89 -4.87
CA LYS A 187 6.29 -16.45 -3.70
C LYS A 187 7.43 -17.40 -4.12
N GLN A 188 7.12 -18.37 -4.99
CA GLN A 188 8.12 -19.32 -5.47
C GLN A 188 9.30 -18.60 -6.15
N LEU A 189 9.02 -17.64 -7.03
CA LEU A 189 10.06 -16.85 -7.70
C LEU A 189 10.93 -16.08 -6.69
N ALA A 190 10.33 -15.44 -5.69
CA ALA A 190 11.07 -14.68 -4.68
C ALA A 190 12.00 -15.59 -3.86
N GLU A 191 11.53 -16.78 -3.45
CA GLU A 191 12.33 -17.76 -2.73
C GLU A 191 13.50 -18.30 -3.57
N GLU A 192 13.25 -18.69 -4.82
CA GLU A 192 14.27 -19.16 -5.75
C GLU A 192 15.36 -18.10 -6.00
N GLN A 193 14.95 -16.85 -6.25
CA GLN A 193 15.89 -15.79 -6.55
C GLN A 193 16.65 -15.30 -5.31
N LYS A 194 16.03 -15.32 -4.14
CA LYS A 194 16.73 -15.06 -2.86
C LYS A 194 17.89 -16.04 -2.64
N ALA A 195 17.73 -17.31 -3.03
CA ALA A 195 18.74 -18.35 -2.85
C ALA A 195 20.01 -18.13 -3.70
N ILE A 196 19.91 -17.44 -4.84
CA ILE A 196 21.03 -17.13 -5.73
C ILE A 196 21.55 -15.71 -5.61
N ALA A 197 20.88 -14.84 -4.83
CA ALA A 197 21.28 -13.46 -4.62
C ALA A 197 22.67 -13.37 -3.98
N ILE A 198 23.56 -12.57 -4.58
CA ILE A 198 24.96 -12.44 -4.15
C ILE A 198 25.10 -11.28 -3.17
N SER A 199 24.65 -10.09 -3.57
CA SER A 199 24.74 -8.91 -2.71
C SER A 199 23.67 -8.91 -1.62
N ASP A 200 23.95 -8.19 -0.54
CA ASP A 200 22.93 -7.95 0.51
C ASP A 200 21.76 -7.14 -0.06
N ASP A 201 22.01 -6.18 -0.95
CA ASP A 201 20.98 -5.38 -1.59
C ASP A 201 19.98 -6.28 -2.36
N ALA A 202 20.48 -7.26 -3.13
CA ALA A 202 19.65 -8.26 -3.81
C ALA A 202 18.84 -9.13 -2.84
N LYS A 203 19.47 -9.63 -1.77
CA LYS A 203 18.81 -10.44 -0.74
C LYS A 203 17.68 -9.68 -0.06
N PHE A 204 17.93 -8.42 0.33
CA PHE A 204 16.92 -7.62 1.01
C PHE A 204 15.82 -7.12 0.08
N ALA A 205 16.10 -6.92 -1.23
CA ALA A 205 15.06 -6.70 -2.22
C ALA A 205 14.10 -7.90 -2.29
N MET A 206 14.62 -9.13 -2.34
CA MET A 206 13.79 -10.35 -2.31
C MET A 206 13.06 -10.53 -0.98
N ASN A 207 13.69 -10.25 0.17
CA ASN A 207 13.02 -10.26 1.46
C ASN A 207 11.83 -9.31 1.53
N THR A 208 11.98 -8.11 0.99
CA THR A 208 10.91 -7.10 0.96
C THR A 208 9.71 -7.58 0.15
N HIS A 209 9.95 -8.12 -1.05
CA HIS A 209 8.88 -8.70 -1.86
C HIS A 209 8.22 -9.90 -1.18
N LEU A 210 9.03 -10.81 -0.62
CA LEU A 210 8.51 -11.99 0.08
C LEU A 210 7.64 -11.59 1.28
N ALA A 211 8.09 -10.62 2.09
CA ALA A 211 7.29 -10.09 3.19
C ALA A 211 5.94 -9.51 2.72
N GLY A 212 5.94 -8.75 1.63
CA GLY A 212 4.72 -8.20 1.03
C GLY A 212 3.76 -9.29 0.53
N ILE A 213 4.29 -10.32 -0.16
CA ILE A 213 3.50 -11.46 -0.65
C ILE A 213 2.86 -12.22 0.52
N LEU A 214 3.65 -12.57 1.53
CA LEU A 214 3.17 -13.27 2.71
C LEU A 214 2.13 -12.46 3.47
N MET A 215 2.31 -11.15 3.60
CA MET A 215 1.35 -10.25 4.26
C MET A 215 -0.01 -10.26 3.53
N VAL A 216 -0.04 -10.28 2.20
CA VAL A 216 -1.28 -10.39 1.40
C VAL A 216 -1.94 -11.77 1.55
N GLN A 217 -1.17 -12.82 1.81
CA GLN A 217 -1.67 -14.19 1.98
C GLN A 217 -2.22 -14.48 3.38
N LEU A 218 -1.98 -13.61 4.37
CA LEU A 218 -2.49 -13.80 5.74
C LEU A 218 -4.01 -13.93 5.77
N GLN A 219 -4.51 -14.91 6.49
CA GLN A 219 -5.94 -15.17 6.67
C GLN A 219 -6.31 -15.25 8.15
N VAL A 220 -7.49 -14.76 8.48
CA VAL A 220 -8.05 -14.87 9.84
C VAL A 220 -8.66 -16.27 10.06
N PRO A 221 -8.39 -16.96 11.17
CA PRO A 221 -7.47 -16.56 12.27
C PRO A 221 -6.00 -16.66 11.85
N TYR A 222 -5.22 -15.64 12.22
CA TYR A 222 -3.79 -15.59 11.89
C TYR A 222 -2.99 -16.68 12.61
N SER A 223 -2.07 -17.33 11.89
CA SER A 223 -1.06 -18.20 12.46
C SER A 223 0.07 -17.37 13.09
N ASN A 224 0.48 -17.71 14.30
CA ASN A 224 1.61 -17.03 14.95
C ASN A 224 2.92 -17.22 14.18
N GLU A 225 3.12 -18.41 13.58
CA GLU A 225 4.29 -18.72 12.78
C GLU A 225 4.36 -17.84 11.53
N GLU A 226 3.24 -17.66 10.83
CA GLU A 226 3.17 -16.80 9.63
C GLU A 226 3.40 -15.34 9.99
N LEU A 227 2.80 -14.84 11.07
CA LEU A 227 3.03 -13.47 11.54
C LEU A 227 4.50 -13.23 11.92
N GLU A 228 5.15 -14.22 12.56
CA GLU A 228 6.56 -14.12 12.94
C GLU A 228 7.46 -14.09 11.72
N GLU A 229 7.23 -14.96 10.74
CA GLU A 229 7.99 -15.01 9.48
C GLU A 229 7.94 -13.66 8.74
N VAL A 230 6.73 -13.12 8.56
CA VAL A 230 6.56 -11.80 7.91
C VAL A 230 7.28 -10.71 8.69
N HIS A 231 7.09 -10.68 10.01
CA HIS A 231 7.66 -9.65 10.87
C HIS A 231 9.19 -9.68 10.85
N GLU A 232 9.79 -10.85 10.89
CA GLU A 232 11.26 -11.01 10.85
C GLU A 232 11.83 -10.52 9.51
N LEU A 233 11.22 -10.89 8.38
CA LEU A 233 11.63 -10.40 7.06
C LEU A 233 11.55 -8.87 6.95
N GLN A 234 10.48 -8.28 7.49
CA GLN A 234 10.30 -6.83 7.52
C GLN A 234 11.38 -6.16 8.38
N LEU A 235 11.62 -6.63 9.61
CA LEU A 235 12.61 -6.03 10.51
C LEU A 235 14.04 -6.11 9.95
N GLN A 236 14.40 -7.22 9.31
CA GLN A 236 15.69 -7.37 8.65
C GLN A 236 15.85 -6.36 7.50
N SER A 237 14.84 -6.21 6.66
CA SER A 237 14.84 -5.26 5.55
C SER A 237 14.85 -3.80 6.03
N ILE A 238 14.11 -3.47 7.09
CA ILE A 238 14.14 -2.15 7.73
C ILE A 238 15.56 -1.81 8.19
N ALA A 239 16.22 -2.73 8.91
CA ALA A 239 17.58 -2.51 9.40
C ALA A 239 18.58 -2.28 8.25
N HIS A 240 18.42 -3.00 7.14
CA HIS A 240 19.23 -2.80 5.95
C HIS A 240 19.01 -1.41 5.32
N PHE A 241 17.78 -1.00 5.07
CA PHE A 241 17.49 0.32 4.51
C PHE A 241 17.96 1.46 5.42
N GLU A 242 17.82 1.31 6.75
CA GLU A 242 18.34 2.27 7.72
C GLU A 242 19.88 2.38 7.65
N SER A 243 20.58 1.26 7.49
CA SER A 243 22.05 1.25 7.37
C SER A 243 22.53 2.00 6.11
N LYS A 244 21.69 2.03 5.06
CA LYS A 244 21.95 2.76 3.80
C LYS A 244 21.44 4.21 3.84
N GLY A 245 20.79 4.65 4.92
CA GLY A 245 20.19 5.98 5.03
C GLY A 245 18.88 6.15 4.24
N LEU A 246 18.28 5.06 3.77
CA LEU A 246 17.05 5.03 2.97
C LEU A 246 15.81 5.09 3.86
N LYS A 247 15.57 6.27 4.44
CA LYS A 247 14.51 6.46 5.44
C LYS A 247 13.11 6.29 4.88
N VAL A 248 12.89 6.64 3.61
CA VAL A 248 11.56 6.50 2.96
C VAL A 248 11.21 5.03 2.84
N GLN A 249 12.10 4.21 2.29
CA GLN A 249 11.91 2.77 2.13
C GLN A 249 11.77 2.08 3.49
N ALA A 250 12.63 2.42 4.45
CA ALA A 250 12.49 1.96 5.83
C ALA A 250 11.14 2.36 6.45
N GLY A 251 10.70 3.60 6.21
CA GLY A 251 9.43 4.14 6.69
C GLY A 251 8.22 3.37 6.17
N MET A 252 8.22 3.01 4.90
CA MET A 252 7.14 2.19 4.30
C MET A 252 7.04 0.83 4.99
N LEU A 253 8.14 0.11 5.13
CA LEU A 253 8.16 -1.18 5.81
C LEU A 253 7.83 -1.09 7.30
N LEU A 254 8.20 0.02 7.97
CA LEU A 254 7.83 0.26 9.37
C LEU A 254 6.31 0.38 9.55
N VAL A 255 5.58 0.92 8.57
CA VAL A 255 4.11 0.95 8.59
C VAL A 255 3.54 -0.46 8.56
N ASP A 256 4.04 -1.29 7.65
CA ASP A 256 3.59 -2.67 7.51
C ASP A 256 3.97 -3.52 8.73
N ALA A 257 5.20 -3.36 9.25
CA ALA A 257 5.65 -4.06 10.46
C ALA A 257 4.83 -3.65 11.70
N ALA A 258 4.37 -2.40 11.78
CA ALA A 258 3.47 -1.96 12.84
C ALA A 258 2.10 -2.66 12.75
N GLU A 259 1.59 -2.94 11.56
CA GLU A 259 0.35 -3.68 11.37
C GLU A 259 0.51 -5.15 11.79
N ILE A 260 1.61 -5.79 11.41
CA ILE A 260 1.93 -7.17 11.84
C ILE A 260 2.09 -7.25 13.36
N ALA A 261 2.79 -6.30 13.97
CA ALA A 261 2.91 -6.24 15.43
C ALA A 261 1.54 -6.08 16.12
N ASN A 262 0.62 -5.31 15.51
CA ASN A 262 -0.75 -5.20 15.99
C ASN A 262 -1.53 -6.52 15.86
N PHE A 263 -1.37 -7.28 14.76
CA PHE A 263 -1.99 -8.61 14.63
C PHE A 263 -1.45 -9.61 15.65
N LYS A 264 -0.19 -9.47 16.07
CA LYS A 264 0.43 -10.21 17.18
C LYS A 264 0.00 -9.70 18.57
N GLU A 265 -0.87 -8.70 18.66
CA GLU A 265 -1.27 -8.00 19.89
C GLU A 265 -0.10 -7.34 20.65
N ASP A 266 1.06 -7.16 19.99
CA ASP A 266 2.17 -6.37 20.55
C ASP A 266 1.97 -4.87 20.26
N PHE A 267 1.07 -4.27 21.03
CA PHE A 267 0.69 -2.86 20.85
C PHE A 267 1.83 -1.88 21.16
N ILE A 268 2.80 -2.29 21.98
CA ILE A 268 3.98 -1.45 22.30
C ILE A 268 4.90 -1.39 21.09
N ALA A 269 5.31 -2.53 20.55
CA ALA A 269 6.13 -2.58 19.35
C ALA A 269 5.43 -1.91 18.16
N SER A 270 4.13 -2.17 17.95
CA SER A 270 3.33 -1.53 16.91
C SER A 270 3.40 0.00 16.97
N LYS A 271 3.24 0.57 18.18
CA LYS A 271 3.32 2.02 18.41
C LYS A 271 4.71 2.59 18.15
N GLU A 272 5.77 1.88 18.53
CA GLU A 272 7.15 2.30 18.30
C GLU A 272 7.47 2.31 16.81
N LEU A 273 7.11 1.26 16.08
CA LEU A 273 7.33 1.12 14.64
C LEU A 273 6.61 2.22 13.84
N ILE A 274 5.31 2.43 14.10
CA ILE A 274 4.56 3.46 13.37
C ILE A 274 5.04 4.88 13.68
N ASN A 275 5.50 5.15 14.91
CA ASN A 275 6.07 6.45 15.25
C ASN A 275 7.42 6.70 14.55
N ARG A 276 8.26 5.66 14.37
CA ARG A 276 9.49 5.76 13.58
C ARG A 276 9.19 6.07 12.12
N ALA A 277 8.21 5.39 11.50
CA ALA A 277 7.77 5.69 10.15
C ALA A 277 7.37 7.16 9.99
N ILE A 278 6.50 7.65 10.87
CA ILE A 278 6.05 9.04 10.90
C ILE A 278 7.23 10.02 11.03
N GLN A 279 8.21 9.69 11.87
CA GLN A 279 9.40 10.52 12.04
C GLN A 279 10.23 10.59 10.74
N TYR A 280 10.40 9.47 10.03
CA TYR A 280 11.14 9.43 8.77
C TYR A 280 10.43 10.24 7.67
N PHE A 281 9.14 10.01 7.45
CA PHE A 281 8.38 10.76 6.45
C PHE A 281 8.33 12.27 6.73
N LYS A 282 8.33 12.64 8.00
CA LYS A 282 8.40 14.04 8.42
C LYS A 282 9.77 14.67 8.16
N GLN A 283 10.88 13.90 8.33
CA GLN A 283 12.24 14.36 8.05
C GLN A 283 12.51 14.50 6.56
N GLU A 284 11.90 13.63 5.74
CA GLU A 284 12.06 13.63 4.27
C GLU A 284 11.01 14.52 3.56
N ASP A 285 10.13 15.21 4.34
CA ASP A 285 9.08 16.14 3.86
C ASP A 285 8.15 15.52 2.80
N ILE A 286 7.64 14.32 3.10
CA ILE A 286 6.72 13.57 2.21
C ILE A 286 5.32 13.53 2.84
N PRO A 287 4.48 14.55 2.59
CA PRO A 287 3.20 14.72 3.27
C PRO A 287 2.22 13.57 3.03
N GLU A 288 2.18 12.98 1.84
CA GLU A 288 1.27 11.87 1.52
C GLU A 288 1.60 10.63 2.37
N PHE A 289 2.87 10.22 2.44
CA PHE A 289 3.27 9.10 3.30
C PHE A 289 3.09 9.40 4.78
N LEU A 290 3.32 10.65 5.19
CA LEU A 290 3.03 11.10 6.55
C LEU A 290 1.54 10.96 6.87
N GLY A 291 0.66 11.33 5.93
CA GLY A 291 -0.78 11.18 6.04
C GLY A 291 -1.21 9.72 6.16
N GLU A 292 -0.69 8.84 5.29
CA GLU A 292 -0.98 7.40 5.33
C GLU A 292 -0.52 6.75 6.64
N ALA A 293 0.71 7.01 7.07
CA ALA A 293 1.21 6.50 8.34
C ALA A 293 0.41 7.03 9.54
N GLY A 294 -0.01 8.29 9.49
CA GLY A 294 -0.91 8.90 10.47
C GLY A 294 -2.27 8.21 10.52
N PHE A 295 -2.83 7.88 9.35
CA PHE A 295 -4.10 7.16 9.22
C PHE A 295 -3.99 5.74 9.81
N LYS A 296 -2.95 4.99 9.47
CA LYS A 296 -2.67 3.66 10.07
C LYS A 296 -2.51 3.77 11.59
N LYS A 297 -1.73 4.73 12.09
CA LYS A 297 -1.60 4.96 13.53
C LYS A 297 -2.95 5.21 14.22
N ALA A 298 -3.81 6.00 13.59
CA ALA A 298 -5.13 6.29 14.15
C ALA A 298 -6.00 5.03 14.25
N ILE A 299 -5.96 4.15 13.22
CA ILE A 299 -6.63 2.85 13.22
C ILE A 299 -6.07 1.96 14.36
N LEU A 300 -4.74 1.85 14.50
CA LEU A 300 -4.11 1.08 15.57
C LEU A 300 -4.59 1.54 16.96
N LEU A 301 -4.56 2.85 17.22
CA LEU A 301 -5.04 3.41 18.48
C LEU A 301 -6.53 3.14 18.72
N TYR A 302 -7.35 3.16 17.67
CA TYR A 302 -8.77 2.81 17.76
C TYR A 302 -8.96 1.32 18.08
N THR A 303 -8.23 0.44 17.40
CA THR A 303 -8.25 -1.01 17.69
C THR A 303 -7.89 -1.29 19.15
N TRP A 304 -6.86 -0.66 19.69
CA TRP A 304 -6.48 -0.84 21.09
C TRP A 304 -7.53 -0.29 22.05
N SER A 305 -8.20 0.81 21.70
CA SER A 305 -9.26 1.35 22.52
C SER A 305 -10.45 0.38 22.66
N LYS A 306 -10.73 -0.40 21.62
CA LYS A 306 -11.75 -1.47 21.63
C LYS A 306 -11.28 -2.71 22.39
N ASN A 307 -9.99 -3.01 22.35
CA ASN A 307 -9.39 -4.19 22.99
C ASN A 307 -8.92 -3.93 24.44
N GLY A 308 -9.76 -3.27 25.22
CA GLY A 308 -9.55 -3.11 26.68
C GLY A 308 -8.74 -1.88 27.09
N SER A 309 -8.38 -0.99 26.18
CA SER A 309 -7.60 0.22 26.44
C SER A 309 -8.34 1.52 26.07
N PRO A 310 -9.50 1.83 26.70
CA PRO A 310 -10.38 2.94 26.28
C PRO A 310 -9.74 4.33 26.38
N GLN A 311 -8.63 4.47 27.09
CA GLN A 311 -7.84 5.72 27.15
C GLN A 311 -7.30 6.14 25.76
N TYR A 312 -7.22 5.24 24.78
CA TYR A 312 -6.73 5.54 23.44
C TYR A 312 -7.79 6.14 22.49
N TYR A 313 -9.09 6.16 22.83
CA TYR A 313 -10.13 6.79 21.98
C TYR A 313 -9.78 8.25 21.64
N LYS A 314 -9.41 9.06 22.62
CA LYS A 314 -9.04 10.46 22.39
C LYS A 314 -7.78 10.61 21.56
N ALA A 315 -6.81 9.71 21.75
CA ALA A 315 -5.57 9.70 20.96
C ALA A 315 -5.84 9.31 19.48
N ALA A 316 -6.74 8.35 19.24
CA ALA A 316 -7.17 7.97 17.89
C ALA A 316 -7.88 9.15 17.19
N ILE A 317 -8.80 9.83 17.88
CA ILE A 317 -9.49 11.02 17.35
C ILE A 317 -8.46 12.09 16.93
N ASN A 318 -7.52 12.42 17.82
CA ASN A 318 -6.49 13.42 17.52
C ASN A 318 -5.63 13.01 16.32
N ALA A 319 -5.25 11.73 16.23
CA ALA A 319 -4.47 11.23 15.10
C ALA A 319 -5.25 11.35 13.79
N PHE A 320 -6.54 10.99 13.73
CA PHE A 320 -7.37 11.21 12.55
C PHE A 320 -7.55 12.70 12.20
N GLN A 321 -7.68 13.57 13.19
CA GLN A 321 -7.74 15.02 12.94
C GLN A 321 -6.44 15.58 12.38
N ASP A 322 -5.28 15.01 12.77
CA ASP A 322 -3.99 15.37 12.16
C ASP A 322 -3.91 14.91 10.70
N VAL A 323 -4.43 13.73 10.38
CA VAL A 323 -4.53 13.22 9.00
C VAL A 323 -5.36 14.15 8.09
N LEU A 324 -6.45 14.74 8.61
CA LEU A 324 -7.27 15.70 7.87
C LEU A 324 -6.54 17.01 7.52
N LYS A 325 -5.38 17.28 8.12
CA LYS A 325 -4.53 18.42 7.73
C LYS A 325 -3.79 18.14 6.42
N VAL A 326 -3.53 16.87 6.11
CA VAL A 326 -2.92 16.38 4.86
C VAL A 326 -4.00 16.07 3.83
N PHE A 327 -4.92 15.17 4.15
CA PHE A 327 -5.98 14.70 3.25
C PHE A 327 -7.21 15.58 3.37
N LYS A 328 -7.27 16.62 2.53
CA LYS A 328 -8.38 17.59 2.50
C LYS A 328 -9.44 17.13 1.50
N ARG A 329 -10.68 17.57 1.71
CA ARG A 329 -11.82 17.28 0.83
C ARG A 329 -11.52 17.57 -0.64
N ASP A 330 -10.89 18.72 -0.96
CA ASP A 330 -10.70 19.18 -2.33
C ASP A 330 -9.56 18.45 -3.06
N THR A 331 -8.54 17.98 -2.33
CA THR A 331 -7.36 17.34 -2.92
C THR A 331 -7.37 15.81 -2.82
N HIS A 332 -7.97 15.27 -1.75
CA HIS A 332 -8.03 13.83 -1.47
C HIS A 332 -9.42 13.44 -0.97
N PRO A 333 -10.49 13.60 -1.76
CA PRO A 333 -11.87 13.46 -1.29
C PRO A 333 -12.19 12.08 -0.75
N GLN A 334 -11.63 11.02 -1.33
CA GLN A 334 -11.81 9.64 -0.86
C GLN A 334 -11.18 9.44 0.53
N LYS A 335 -9.90 9.78 0.69
CA LYS A 335 -9.21 9.69 2.00
C LYS A 335 -9.87 10.55 3.07
N PHE A 336 -10.36 11.72 2.69
CA PHE A 336 -11.15 12.57 3.58
C PHE A 336 -12.42 11.85 4.07
N ALA A 337 -13.15 11.18 3.17
CA ALA A 337 -14.34 10.40 3.53
C ALA A 337 -13.98 9.19 4.42
N ASP A 338 -12.88 8.47 4.12
CA ASP A 338 -12.41 7.33 4.92
C ASP A 338 -12.04 7.75 6.35
N VAL A 339 -11.37 8.89 6.52
CA VAL A 339 -11.06 9.46 7.84
C VAL A 339 -12.35 9.80 8.60
N HIS A 340 -13.31 10.44 7.94
CA HIS A 340 -14.59 10.76 8.56
C HIS A 340 -15.40 9.53 8.92
N HIS A 341 -15.32 8.45 8.13
CA HIS A 341 -15.97 7.18 8.47
C HIS A 341 -15.41 6.61 9.78
N ASN A 342 -14.10 6.53 9.92
CA ASN A 342 -13.47 6.05 11.15
C ASN A 342 -13.76 6.97 12.36
N LEU A 343 -13.71 8.29 12.16
CA LEU A 343 -14.11 9.25 13.20
C LEU A 343 -15.57 9.04 13.62
N ALA A 344 -16.49 8.81 12.69
CA ALA A 344 -17.89 8.56 13.01
C ALA A 344 -18.06 7.30 13.87
N LEU A 345 -17.36 6.21 13.55
CA LEU A 345 -17.36 4.99 14.36
C LEU A 345 -16.84 5.27 15.77
N ILE A 346 -15.70 5.95 15.90
CA ILE A 346 -15.13 6.30 17.21
C ILE A 346 -16.11 7.15 18.03
N TYR A 347 -16.72 8.17 17.41
CA TYR A 347 -17.67 9.06 18.08
C TYR A 347 -18.94 8.34 18.55
N SER A 348 -19.35 7.27 17.87
CA SER A 348 -20.50 6.45 18.27
C SER A 348 -20.20 5.52 19.46
N GLU A 349 -18.93 5.05 19.56
CA GLU A 349 -18.51 4.03 20.52
C GLU A 349 -17.78 4.57 21.74
N ILE A 350 -17.28 5.81 21.71
CA ILE A 350 -16.49 6.38 22.81
C ILE A 350 -17.25 6.35 24.13
N PRO A 351 -16.66 5.75 25.19
CA PRO A 351 -17.31 5.66 26.50
C PRO A 351 -17.27 7.02 27.22
N VAL A 352 -18.41 7.71 27.26
CA VAL A 352 -18.52 9.04 27.82
C VAL A 352 -19.76 9.12 28.73
N GLY A 353 -19.74 10.07 29.65
CA GLY A 353 -20.91 10.35 30.51
C GLY A 353 -22.12 10.89 29.75
N ALA A 354 -23.29 10.80 30.34
CA ALA A 354 -24.55 11.22 29.72
C ALA A 354 -24.55 12.71 29.30
N GLU A 355 -23.79 13.56 29.98
CA GLU A 355 -23.68 15.00 29.68
C GLU A 355 -22.88 15.26 28.37
N GLU A 356 -21.87 14.45 28.07
CA GLU A 356 -21.05 14.58 26.88
C GLU A 356 -21.67 13.89 25.66
N LYS A 357 -22.52 12.88 25.88
CA LYS A 357 -23.06 12.03 24.80
C LYS A 357 -23.72 12.80 23.64
N PRO A 358 -24.53 13.88 23.89
CA PRO A 358 -25.12 14.66 22.81
C PRO A 358 -24.08 15.31 21.85
N MET A 359 -22.96 15.76 22.41
CA MET A 359 -21.89 16.36 21.63
C MET A 359 -21.24 15.31 20.70
N TRP A 360 -20.88 14.16 21.21
CA TRP A 360 -20.29 13.07 20.43
C TRP A 360 -21.25 12.52 19.38
N THR A 361 -22.54 12.44 19.71
CA THR A 361 -23.62 12.12 18.76
C THR A 361 -23.67 13.11 17.60
N ALA A 362 -23.53 14.40 17.86
CA ALA A 362 -23.52 15.42 16.82
C ALA A 362 -22.28 15.29 15.91
N PHE A 363 -21.10 15.03 16.48
CA PHE A 363 -19.88 14.76 15.70
C PHE A 363 -20.01 13.51 14.84
N CYS A 364 -20.57 12.43 15.38
CA CYS A 364 -20.85 11.20 14.67
C CYS A 364 -21.75 11.46 13.45
N ALA A 365 -22.90 12.10 13.68
CA ALA A 365 -23.84 12.43 12.61
C ALA A 365 -23.23 13.34 11.52
N SER A 366 -22.43 14.33 11.94
CA SER A 366 -21.71 15.21 11.00
C SER A 366 -20.71 14.45 10.16
N SER A 367 -19.95 13.54 10.78
CA SER A 367 -18.95 12.74 10.06
C SER A 367 -19.60 11.78 9.05
N PHE A 368 -20.67 11.08 9.42
CA PHE A 368 -21.42 10.24 8.46
C PHE A 368 -22.04 11.04 7.31
N LYS A 369 -22.43 12.30 7.56
CA LYS A 369 -22.89 13.18 6.48
C LYS A 369 -21.78 13.46 5.46
N GLU A 370 -20.54 13.67 5.91
CA GLU A 370 -19.38 13.83 5.01
C GLU A 370 -19.12 12.55 4.21
N VAL A 371 -19.18 11.39 4.86
CA VAL A 371 -18.99 10.07 4.20
C VAL A 371 -20.01 9.85 3.10
N LEU A 372 -21.30 10.02 3.40
CA LEU A 372 -22.40 9.80 2.44
C LEU A 372 -22.50 10.90 1.38
N ALA A 373 -21.83 12.03 1.55
CA ALA A 373 -21.71 13.05 0.52
C ALA A 373 -20.68 12.67 -0.56
N PHE A 374 -19.70 11.85 -0.22
CA PHE A 374 -18.69 11.34 -1.17
C PHE A 374 -19.09 9.97 -1.72
N TYR A 375 -19.30 8.98 -0.85
CA TYR A 375 -19.72 7.65 -1.25
C TYR A 375 -21.20 7.64 -1.62
N ASN A 376 -21.51 7.67 -2.90
CA ASN A 376 -22.87 7.61 -3.43
C ASN A 376 -23.21 6.21 -4.00
N LYS A 377 -24.50 5.93 -4.15
CA LYS A 377 -24.99 4.59 -4.55
C LYS A 377 -24.54 4.15 -5.95
N GLU A 378 -24.35 5.11 -6.85
CA GLU A 378 -24.05 4.84 -8.27
C GLU A 378 -22.57 4.51 -8.49
N GLN A 379 -21.67 5.26 -7.83
CA GLN A 379 -20.23 5.15 -8.05
C GLN A 379 -19.55 4.23 -7.04
N TYR A 380 -20.07 4.20 -5.80
CA TYR A 380 -19.47 3.47 -4.67
C TYR A 380 -20.52 2.67 -3.89
N PRO A 381 -21.24 1.74 -4.55
CA PRO A 381 -22.36 1.06 -3.90
C PRO A 381 -21.97 0.29 -2.64
N TYR A 382 -20.82 -0.37 -2.62
CA TYR A 382 -20.35 -1.12 -1.45
C TYR A 382 -20.09 -0.21 -0.24
N GLU A 383 -19.30 0.85 -0.45
CA GLU A 383 -18.93 1.81 0.59
C GLU A 383 -20.15 2.60 1.08
N TYR A 384 -21.08 2.93 0.18
CA TYR A 384 -22.35 3.54 0.54
C TYR A 384 -23.17 2.63 1.46
N ALA A 385 -23.32 1.35 1.10
CA ALA A 385 -24.03 0.39 1.92
C ALA A 385 -23.36 0.16 3.30
N MET A 386 -22.04 0.13 3.33
CA MET A 386 -21.25 0.04 4.57
C MET A 386 -21.48 1.27 5.46
N ALA A 387 -21.37 2.47 4.90
CA ALA A 387 -21.57 3.72 5.64
C ALA A 387 -23.02 3.86 6.14
N SER A 388 -24.01 3.50 5.31
CA SER A 388 -25.42 3.51 5.68
C SER A 388 -25.72 2.53 6.81
N HIS A 389 -25.21 1.30 6.74
CA HIS A 389 -25.31 0.31 7.81
C HIS A 389 -24.71 0.81 9.12
N ASN A 390 -23.47 1.33 9.09
CA ASN A 390 -22.80 1.83 10.28
C ASN A 390 -23.49 3.04 10.88
N TYR A 391 -24.00 3.96 10.04
CA TYR A 391 -24.76 5.10 10.52
C TYR A 391 -26.10 4.69 11.13
N ALA A 392 -26.79 3.73 10.50
CA ALA A 392 -28.02 3.16 11.05
C ALA A 392 -27.79 2.55 12.44
N THR A 393 -26.72 1.77 12.60
CA THR A 393 -26.33 1.18 13.89
C THR A 393 -26.05 2.26 14.95
N ALA A 394 -25.32 3.32 14.59
CA ALA A 394 -25.04 4.43 15.50
C ALA A 394 -26.33 5.14 15.94
N LEU A 395 -27.29 5.36 15.03
CA LEU A 395 -28.57 6.01 15.31
C LEU A 395 -29.44 5.24 16.33
N MET A 396 -29.35 3.91 16.35
CA MET A 396 -30.07 3.10 17.34
C MET A 396 -29.68 3.44 18.77
N HIS A 397 -28.44 3.86 18.99
CA HIS A 397 -27.86 4.15 20.29
C HIS A 397 -27.80 5.65 20.63
N PHE A 398 -28.29 6.52 19.72
CA PHE A 398 -28.35 7.95 19.99
C PHE A 398 -29.41 8.29 21.02
N PRO A 399 -29.19 9.33 21.85
CA PRO A 399 -30.22 9.82 22.77
C PRO A 399 -31.48 10.23 21.99
N PRO A 400 -32.69 10.02 22.57
CA PRO A 400 -33.91 10.49 21.95
C PRO A 400 -33.86 11.99 21.65
N ALA A 401 -34.24 12.37 20.45
CA ALA A 401 -34.27 13.77 20.02
C ALA A 401 -35.70 14.23 19.75
N LYS A 402 -36.07 15.43 20.22
CA LYS A 402 -37.44 15.94 20.08
C LYS A 402 -37.88 16.20 18.62
N LEU A 403 -36.91 16.43 17.73
CA LEU A 403 -37.17 16.82 16.35
C LEU A 403 -36.85 15.73 15.32
N HIS A 404 -36.23 14.63 15.73
CA HIS A 404 -35.75 13.59 14.84
C HIS A 404 -36.06 12.21 15.42
N ASP A 405 -36.72 11.40 14.62
CA ASP A 405 -36.89 9.98 14.88
C ASP A 405 -35.67 9.20 14.42
N ASN A 406 -34.74 8.97 15.33
CA ASN A 406 -33.49 8.25 15.03
C ASN A 406 -33.76 6.81 14.63
N LEU A 407 -34.74 6.11 15.21
CA LEU A 407 -35.05 4.72 14.89
C LEU A 407 -35.65 4.59 13.47
N LYS A 408 -36.55 5.51 13.11
CA LYS A 408 -37.10 5.58 11.75
C LYS A 408 -36.03 5.84 10.71
N LYS A 409 -35.11 6.77 11.01
CA LYS A 409 -33.97 7.06 10.11
C LYS A 409 -33.04 5.86 10.01
N SER A 410 -32.77 5.16 11.11
CA SER A 410 -31.99 3.92 11.15
C SER A 410 -32.60 2.86 10.25
N SER A 411 -33.91 2.62 10.35
CA SER A 411 -34.63 1.67 9.49
C SER A 411 -34.47 2.00 8.00
N GLY A 412 -34.60 3.28 7.63
CA GLY A 412 -34.40 3.72 6.24
C GLY A 412 -33.01 3.42 5.72
N LEU A 413 -31.97 3.73 6.49
CA LEU A 413 -30.57 3.51 6.12
C LEU A 413 -30.21 2.01 6.03
N PHE A 414 -30.73 1.17 6.93
CA PHE A 414 -30.58 -0.28 6.80
C PHE A 414 -31.24 -0.81 5.54
N GLN A 415 -32.44 -0.30 5.19
CA GLN A 415 -33.09 -0.70 3.95
C GLN A 415 -32.27 -0.30 2.74
N GLU A 416 -31.73 0.91 2.71
CA GLU A 416 -30.82 1.35 1.64
C GLU A 416 -29.57 0.48 1.51
N ALA A 417 -29.02 0.00 2.64
CA ALA A 417 -27.92 -0.94 2.64
C ALA A 417 -28.35 -2.32 2.08
N LEU A 418 -29.53 -2.83 2.46
CA LEU A 418 -30.07 -4.10 1.96
C LEU A 418 -30.38 -4.09 0.46
N ASP A 419 -30.80 -2.93 -0.09
CA ASP A 419 -31.08 -2.79 -1.52
C ASP A 419 -29.82 -3.03 -2.37
N ILE A 420 -28.63 -2.80 -1.80
CA ILE A 420 -27.32 -3.04 -2.43
C ILE A 420 -26.77 -4.42 -2.06
N ARG A 421 -26.90 -4.82 -0.79
CA ARG A 421 -26.40 -6.10 -0.26
C ARG A 421 -27.37 -7.23 -0.63
N THR A 422 -27.28 -7.71 -1.87
CA THR A 422 -28.11 -8.82 -2.33
C THR A 422 -27.62 -10.16 -1.80
N VAL A 423 -28.46 -11.18 -1.86
CA VAL A 423 -28.14 -12.56 -1.46
C VAL A 423 -26.95 -13.12 -2.24
N GLU A 424 -26.87 -12.77 -3.53
CA GLU A 424 -25.87 -13.28 -4.46
C GLU A 424 -24.52 -12.56 -4.31
N THR A 425 -24.54 -11.25 -4.01
CA THR A 425 -23.35 -10.41 -4.08
C THR A 425 -22.65 -10.26 -2.72
N TYR A 426 -23.45 -10.06 -1.65
CA TYR A 426 -22.93 -9.76 -0.31
C TYR A 426 -23.71 -10.50 0.78
N PRO A 427 -23.73 -11.86 0.78
CA PRO A 427 -24.55 -12.63 1.70
C PRO A 427 -24.20 -12.43 3.18
N LEU A 428 -22.91 -12.31 3.53
CA LEU A 428 -22.47 -12.08 4.89
C LEU A 428 -22.88 -10.68 5.40
N GLU A 429 -22.59 -9.65 4.64
CA GLU A 429 -22.91 -8.26 4.99
C GLU A 429 -24.43 -8.05 5.05
N ARG A 430 -25.17 -8.77 4.20
CA ARG A 430 -26.63 -8.80 4.27
C ARG A 430 -27.10 -9.43 5.59
N ALA A 431 -26.54 -10.56 5.99
CA ALA A 431 -26.87 -11.21 7.25
C ALA A 431 -26.59 -10.31 8.46
N LEU A 432 -25.45 -9.60 8.47
CA LEU A 432 -25.13 -8.62 9.51
C LEU A 432 -26.10 -7.44 9.54
N THR A 433 -26.56 -6.97 8.38
CA THR A 433 -27.57 -5.89 8.30
C THR A 433 -28.92 -6.36 8.82
N LEU A 434 -29.35 -7.56 8.46
CA LEU A 434 -30.57 -8.16 8.94
C LEU A 434 -30.54 -8.38 10.46
N MET A 435 -29.39 -8.78 11.03
CA MET A 435 -29.20 -8.92 12.46
C MET A 435 -29.43 -7.59 13.20
N ASN A 436 -28.80 -6.50 12.73
CA ASN A 436 -29.02 -5.18 13.33
C ASN A 436 -30.46 -4.67 13.16
N MET A 437 -31.14 -5.06 12.07
CA MET A 437 -32.57 -4.76 11.91
C MET A 437 -33.46 -5.56 12.88
N LEU A 438 -33.06 -6.76 13.28
CA LEU A 438 -33.75 -7.49 14.35
C LEU A 438 -33.59 -6.75 15.70
N GLU A 439 -32.39 -6.28 16.01
CA GLU A 439 -32.16 -5.45 17.21
C GLU A 439 -33.00 -4.16 17.19
N LEU A 440 -33.01 -3.48 16.02
CA LEU A 440 -33.88 -2.29 15.84
C LEU A 440 -35.37 -2.61 16.08
N GLY A 441 -35.85 -3.77 15.61
CA GLY A 441 -37.20 -4.23 15.81
C GLY A 441 -37.58 -4.35 17.27
N TRP A 442 -36.65 -4.74 18.17
CA TRP A 442 -36.87 -4.77 19.60
C TRP A 442 -36.91 -3.38 20.23
N LEU A 443 -36.28 -2.39 19.64
CA LEU A 443 -36.28 -1.00 20.14
C LEU A 443 -37.52 -0.21 19.71
N THR A 444 -38.27 -0.73 18.74
CA THR A 444 -39.50 -0.07 18.22
C THR A 444 -40.74 -0.75 18.74
N HIS A 445 -41.80 0.03 19.01
CA HIS A 445 -43.09 -0.47 19.40
C HIS A 445 -44.19 0.23 18.59
N ASN A 446 -45.17 -0.52 18.13
CA ASN A 446 -46.35 -0.02 17.44
C ASN A 446 -47.53 -0.10 18.38
N GLU A 447 -48.34 0.98 18.48
CA GLU A 447 -49.54 1.01 19.30
C GLU A 447 -50.67 0.15 18.70
N ASP A 448 -50.69 0.03 17.35
CA ASP A 448 -51.65 -0.78 16.63
C ASP A 448 -51.23 -2.25 16.58
N SER A 449 -52.12 -3.16 17.02
CA SER A 449 -51.83 -4.60 17.03
C SER A 449 -51.58 -5.20 15.68
N SER A 450 -52.18 -4.64 14.61
CA SER A 450 -51.97 -5.15 13.25
C SER A 450 -50.59 -4.79 12.71
N ASP A 451 -50.06 -3.59 13.05
CA ASP A 451 -48.71 -3.15 12.70
C ASP A 451 -47.68 -3.90 13.54
N GLU A 452 -47.97 -4.19 14.82
CA GLU A 452 -47.10 -4.99 15.67
C GLU A 452 -46.98 -6.45 15.18
N LEU A 453 -48.11 -7.05 14.75
CA LEU A 453 -48.08 -8.38 14.16
C LEU A 453 -47.30 -8.42 12.84
N LYS A 454 -47.43 -7.40 11.99
CA LYS A 454 -46.68 -7.29 10.76
C LYS A 454 -45.16 -7.19 11.04
N LYS A 455 -44.78 -6.36 12.01
CA LYS A 455 -43.36 -6.26 12.45
C LYS A 455 -42.84 -7.62 12.94
N TYR A 456 -43.64 -8.35 13.73
CA TYR A 456 -43.29 -9.69 14.19
C TYR A 456 -42.99 -10.62 13.01
N GLU A 457 -43.85 -10.68 11.98
CA GLU A 457 -43.66 -11.54 10.81
C GLU A 457 -42.42 -11.11 10.00
N GLU A 458 -42.18 -9.82 9.88
CA GLU A 458 -40.98 -9.29 9.22
C GLU A 458 -39.70 -9.66 9.98
N MET A 459 -39.67 -9.54 11.31
CA MET A 459 -38.54 -9.95 12.15
C MET A 459 -38.29 -11.46 12.03
N LYS A 460 -39.35 -12.27 12.07
CA LYS A 460 -39.24 -13.71 11.89
C LYS A 460 -38.64 -14.07 10.53
N SER A 461 -39.13 -13.45 9.47
CA SER A 461 -38.62 -13.65 8.10
C SER A 461 -37.12 -13.30 8.00
N LYS A 462 -36.69 -12.16 8.58
CA LYS A 462 -35.29 -11.75 8.61
C LYS A 462 -34.39 -12.75 9.35
N ALA A 463 -34.84 -13.25 10.50
CA ALA A 463 -34.08 -14.23 11.28
C ALA A 463 -33.96 -15.58 10.53
N GLU A 464 -34.99 -16.03 9.83
CA GLU A 464 -34.91 -17.22 8.98
C GLU A 464 -33.98 -17.00 7.77
N GLU A 465 -34.04 -15.83 7.14
CA GLU A 465 -33.16 -15.48 6.01
C GLU A 465 -31.69 -15.55 6.40
N ILE A 466 -31.28 -14.99 7.56
CA ILE A 466 -29.90 -15.04 8.06
C ILE A 466 -29.35 -16.47 8.05
N LYS A 467 -30.12 -17.45 8.48
CA LYS A 467 -29.72 -18.85 8.54
C LYS A 467 -29.42 -19.47 7.18
N THR A 468 -29.98 -18.90 6.12
CA THR A 468 -29.74 -19.35 4.73
C THR A 468 -28.54 -18.68 4.08
N LEU A 469 -28.14 -17.48 4.56
CA LEU A 469 -27.10 -16.65 3.98
C LEU A 469 -25.68 -17.06 4.43
N VAL A 470 -25.53 -17.58 5.65
CA VAL A 470 -24.22 -17.83 6.25
C VAL A 470 -24.10 -19.24 6.83
N LYS A 471 -22.86 -19.71 6.96
CA LYS A 471 -22.53 -20.95 7.67
C LYS A 471 -21.90 -20.69 9.05
N ASP A 472 -21.77 -19.45 9.44
CA ASP A 472 -21.18 -19.01 10.71
C ASP A 472 -22.07 -19.48 11.87
N PRO A 473 -21.56 -20.34 12.80
CA PRO A 473 -22.36 -20.91 13.88
C PRO A 473 -22.86 -19.85 14.87
N ASP A 474 -22.08 -18.77 15.09
CA ASP A 474 -22.41 -17.74 16.06
C ASP A 474 -23.55 -16.85 15.53
N LEU A 475 -23.51 -16.44 14.27
CA LEU A 475 -24.60 -15.71 13.63
C LEU A 475 -25.88 -16.54 13.56
N ILE A 476 -25.78 -17.84 13.23
CA ILE A 476 -26.91 -18.75 13.22
C ILE A 476 -27.51 -18.89 14.64
N SER A 477 -26.66 -19.01 15.67
CA SER A 477 -27.10 -19.07 17.06
C SER A 477 -27.86 -17.81 17.48
N GLN A 478 -27.31 -16.63 17.18
CA GLN A 478 -27.97 -15.35 17.47
C GLN A 478 -29.34 -15.25 16.75
N ALA A 479 -29.41 -15.60 15.47
CA ALA A 479 -30.68 -15.63 14.75
C ALA A 479 -31.71 -16.57 15.38
N ASN A 480 -31.29 -17.75 15.84
CA ASN A 480 -32.17 -18.69 16.55
C ASN A 480 -32.61 -18.15 17.93
N ASP A 481 -31.79 -17.38 18.63
CA ASP A 481 -32.18 -16.75 19.88
C ASP A 481 -33.24 -15.65 19.66
N HIS A 482 -33.10 -14.83 18.58
CA HIS A 482 -34.16 -13.92 18.19
C HIS A 482 -35.49 -14.67 17.87
N LEU A 483 -35.46 -15.79 17.17
CA LEU A 483 -36.64 -16.60 16.87
C LEU A 483 -37.32 -17.12 18.14
N LYS A 484 -36.53 -17.61 19.13
CA LYS A 484 -37.06 -18.06 20.45
C LYS A 484 -37.74 -16.93 21.20
N GLU A 485 -37.13 -15.73 21.22
CA GLU A 485 -37.73 -14.57 21.87
C GLU A 485 -39.00 -14.12 21.16
N LEU A 486 -39.03 -14.11 19.81
CA LEU A 486 -40.21 -13.82 19.02
C LEU A 486 -41.40 -14.79 19.39
N GLU A 487 -41.13 -16.09 19.48
CA GLU A 487 -42.18 -17.04 19.85
C GLU A 487 -42.77 -16.81 21.24
N LYS A 488 -41.96 -16.29 22.23
CA LYS A 488 -42.47 -15.92 23.55
C LYS A 488 -43.39 -14.72 23.52
N VAL A 489 -43.09 -13.71 22.68
CA VAL A 489 -43.95 -12.50 22.58
C VAL A 489 -45.15 -12.69 21.67
N LYS A 490 -45.19 -13.71 20.85
CA LYS A 490 -46.29 -13.97 19.91
C LYS A 490 -47.67 -14.04 20.61
N SER A 491 -47.72 -14.58 21.81
CA SER A 491 -48.95 -14.71 22.58
C SER A 491 -49.40 -13.40 23.24
N LEU A 492 -48.58 -12.34 23.15
CA LEU A 492 -48.85 -11.02 23.74
C LEU A 492 -49.29 -9.99 22.69
N ILE A 493 -49.13 -10.29 21.39
CA ILE A 493 -49.60 -9.50 20.25
C ILE A 493 -50.99 -9.90 19.88
#